data_01727085ce851e5daeb2d36e5ee1fd3e
#
_entry.id   01727085ce851e5daeb2d36e5ee1fd3e
#
_cell.length_a   1.000
_cell.length_b   1.000
_cell.length_c   1.000
_cell.angle_alpha   90.00
_cell.angle_beta   90.00
_cell.angle_gamma   90.00
#
_symmetry.space_group_name_H-M   'P 1'
#
loop_
_entity.id
_entity.type
_entity.pdbx_description
1 polymer ?
#
loop_
_entity_poly.entity_id
_entity_poly.type
_entity_poly.pdbx_seq_one_letter_code
_entity_poly.pdbx_strand_id
1 'polypeptide(L)'
;MVILITGASHTGKTLLAQQMLEKYKYPYLSIDHLKMGLIRSGKTNLTPEDDDFLTDELWPIVREIVKTAIENQQNLIVEGCYIPSGWRNDFSEQYLQSIRFICLAMSYAYIEAHIDEIRNHASTIEKRLYDTGCTIESLKFDNQYYIDAFTRSGEQITMIDADFCQTVKDLIEQ
;
A
#
# COMPACT_ATOMS: atom_id res chain seq x y z
N MET A 1 -10.65 11.11 -9.57
CA MET A 1 -10.69 10.17 -8.43
C MET A 1 -9.28 9.71 -8.10
N VAL A 2 -8.90 9.69 -6.83
CA VAL A 2 -7.63 9.10 -6.39
C VAL A 2 -7.90 7.78 -5.67
N ILE A 3 -7.10 6.75 -5.94
CA ILE A 3 -7.17 5.46 -5.26
C ILE A 3 -5.91 5.32 -4.42
N LEU A 4 -6.06 5.25 -3.10
CA LEU A 4 -4.97 4.99 -2.15
C LEU A 4 -5.00 3.50 -1.78
N ILE A 5 -3.87 2.81 -1.97
CA ILE A 5 -3.72 1.38 -1.67
C ILE A 5 -2.59 1.23 -0.65
N THR A 6 -2.92 0.72 0.53
CA THR A 6 -1.94 0.39 1.58
C THR A 6 -2.16 -1.02 2.13
N GLY A 7 -1.39 -1.40 3.10
CA GLY A 7 -1.48 -2.71 3.76
C GLY A 7 -0.11 -3.29 4.08
N ALA A 8 -0.09 -4.41 4.76
CA ALA A 8 1.12 -5.09 5.19
C ALA A 8 2.01 -5.49 4.00
N SER A 9 3.26 -5.79 4.29
CA SER A 9 4.19 -6.30 3.28
C SER A 9 3.63 -7.58 2.63
N HIS A 10 3.93 -7.81 1.37
CA HIS A 10 3.53 -9.02 0.60
C HIS A 10 2.02 -9.20 0.34
N THR A 11 1.17 -8.25 0.69
CA THR A 11 -0.29 -8.34 0.45
C THR A 11 -0.72 -8.08 -0.99
N GLY A 12 0.22 -7.92 -1.93
CA GLY A 12 -0.08 -7.74 -3.35
C GLY A 12 -0.54 -6.34 -3.75
N LYS A 13 -0.24 -5.30 -2.96
CA LYS A 13 -0.58 -3.89 -3.26
C LYS A 13 -0.17 -3.47 -4.67
N THR A 14 1.09 -3.72 -5.01
CA THR A 14 1.66 -3.36 -6.32
C THR A 14 0.97 -4.11 -7.47
N LEU A 15 0.62 -5.39 -7.27
CA LEU A 15 -0.13 -6.15 -8.27
C LEU A 15 -1.54 -5.59 -8.47
N LEU A 16 -2.25 -5.29 -7.38
CA LEU A 16 -3.57 -4.64 -7.43
C LEU A 16 -3.50 -3.30 -8.17
N ALA A 17 -2.51 -2.46 -7.84
CA ALA A 17 -2.31 -1.16 -8.48
C ALA A 17 -2.03 -1.29 -9.98
N GLN A 18 -1.23 -2.28 -10.40
CA GLN A 18 -0.96 -2.56 -11.82
C GLN A 18 -2.22 -3.02 -12.56
N GLN A 19 -3.01 -3.89 -11.99
CA GLN A 19 -4.26 -4.34 -12.60
C GLN A 19 -5.30 -3.21 -12.69
N MET A 20 -5.36 -2.33 -11.68
CA MET A 20 -6.19 -1.13 -11.74
C MET A 20 -5.71 -0.14 -12.80
N LEU A 21 -4.37 0.06 -12.93
CA LEU A 21 -3.80 0.84 -14.02
C LEU A 21 -4.21 0.29 -15.39
N GLU A 22 -4.14 -1.03 -15.58
CA GLU A 22 -4.51 -1.68 -16.84
C GLU A 22 -6.01 -1.51 -17.16
N LYS A 23 -6.87 -1.63 -16.16
CA LYS A 23 -8.32 -1.51 -16.33
C LYS A 23 -8.78 -0.06 -16.49
N TYR A 24 -8.38 0.82 -15.57
CA TYR A 24 -8.89 2.20 -15.50
C TYR A 24 -8.07 3.18 -16.33
N LYS A 25 -6.86 2.82 -16.73
CA LYS A 25 -5.89 3.70 -17.41
C LYS A 25 -5.53 4.93 -16.54
N TYR A 26 -5.58 4.79 -15.22
CA TYR A 26 -5.17 5.85 -14.31
C TYR A 26 -3.65 5.81 -14.12
N PRO A 27 -2.97 6.96 -14.08
CA PRO A 27 -1.56 7.02 -13.68
C PRO A 27 -1.34 6.36 -12.32
N TYR A 28 -0.14 5.84 -12.13
CA TYR A 28 0.24 5.09 -10.97
C TYR A 28 1.51 5.66 -10.32
N LEU A 29 1.48 5.84 -9.01
CA LEU A 29 2.60 6.27 -8.18
C LEU A 29 2.87 5.21 -7.11
N SER A 30 4.04 4.56 -7.16
CA SER A 30 4.56 3.77 -6.04
C SER A 30 5.31 4.68 -5.07
N ILE A 31 4.93 4.62 -3.79
CA ILE A 31 5.63 5.37 -2.74
C ILE A 31 7.05 4.81 -2.55
N ASP A 32 7.28 3.52 -2.82
CA ASP A 32 8.62 2.93 -2.80
C ASP A 32 9.55 3.54 -3.87
N HIS A 33 9.02 3.90 -5.04
CA HIS A 33 9.82 4.63 -6.04
C HIS A 33 10.20 6.03 -5.55
N LEU A 34 9.28 6.74 -4.88
CA LEU A 34 9.57 8.03 -4.26
C LEU A 34 10.63 7.88 -3.16
N LYS A 35 10.46 6.89 -2.26
CA LYS A 35 11.43 6.52 -1.22
C LYS A 35 12.83 6.37 -1.80
N MET A 36 12.98 5.47 -2.77
CA MET A 36 14.27 5.22 -3.39
C MET A 36 14.83 6.43 -4.14
N GLY A 37 13.95 7.25 -4.70
CA GLY A 37 14.34 8.53 -5.32
C GLY A 37 14.95 9.50 -4.32
N LEU A 38 14.36 9.68 -3.13
CA LEU A 38 14.88 10.54 -2.08
C LEU A 38 16.20 10.01 -1.52
N ILE A 39 16.27 8.71 -1.20
CA ILE A 39 17.48 8.08 -0.66
C ILE A 39 18.65 8.19 -1.67
N ARG A 40 18.45 7.73 -2.91
CA ARG A 40 19.52 7.70 -3.92
C ARG A 40 19.96 9.08 -4.39
N SER A 41 19.11 10.09 -4.31
CA SER A 41 19.47 11.48 -4.62
C SER A 41 20.12 12.22 -3.45
N GLY A 42 20.24 11.59 -2.27
CA GLY A 42 20.79 12.21 -1.06
C GLY A 42 19.91 13.32 -0.50
N LYS A 43 18.59 13.26 -0.74
CA LYS A 43 17.64 14.22 -0.17
C LYS A 43 17.19 13.84 1.23
N THR A 44 17.41 12.62 1.63
CA THR A 44 17.26 12.13 3.01
C THR A 44 18.52 11.38 3.43
N ASN A 45 18.80 11.33 4.74
CA ASN A 45 19.84 10.51 5.33
C ASN A 45 19.32 9.15 5.83
N LEU A 46 18.01 8.89 5.66
CA LEU A 46 17.40 7.63 6.03
C LEU A 46 17.82 6.52 5.07
N THR A 47 17.77 5.30 5.57
CA THR A 47 18.02 4.06 4.82
C THR A 47 16.72 3.32 4.56
N PRO A 48 16.67 2.34 3.66
CA PRO A 48 15.45 1.57 3.42
C PRO A 48 14.88 0.83 4.63
N GLU A 49 15.70 0.65 5.69
CA GLU A 49 15.34 -0.04 6.92
C GLU A 49 14.68 0.89 7.97
N ASP A 50 14.69 2.21 7.73
CA ASP A 50 14.13 3.21 8.64
C ASP A 50 12.63 3.48 8.37
N ASP A 51 11.82 2.44 8.22
CA ASP A 51 10.43 2.50 7.71
C ASP A 51 9.52 3.46 8.49
N ASP A 52 9.62 3.50 9.82
CA ASP A 52 8.80 4.39 10.64
C ASP A 52 9.10 5.87 10.35
N PHE A 53 10.40 6.22 10.28
CA PHE A 53 10.83 7.59 9.95
C PHE A 53 10.55 7.95 8.49
N LEU A 54 10.64 6.98 7.59
CA LEU A 54 10.31 7.17 6.18
C LEU A 54 8.84 7.51 5.99
N THR A 55 7.93 6.96 6.79
CA THR A 55 6.52 7.34 6.75
C THR A 55 6.33 8.83 7.03
N ASP A 56 7.01 9.36 8.04
CA ASP A 56 6.93 10.77 8.41
C ASP A 56 7.50 11.73 7.35
N GLU A 57 8.51 11.28 6.58
CA GLU A 57 9.08 12.06 5.48
C GLU A 57 8.28 11.93 4.17
N LEU A 58 7.80 10.74 3.84
CA LEU A 58 7.15 10.46 2.56
C LEU A 58 5.69 10.92 2.52
N TRP A 59 4.95 10.66 3.60
CA TRP A 59 3.52 10.94 3.63
C TRP A 59 3.18 12.41 3.38
N PRO A 60 3.84 13.42 3.97
CA PRO A 60 3.58 14.82 3.65
C PRO A 60 3.72 15.15 2.16
N ILE A 61 4.68 14.54 1.47
CA ILE A 61 4.89 14.73 0.03
C ILE A 61 3.76 14.07 -0.76
N VAL A 62 3.46 12.81 -0.45
CA VAL A 62 2.40 12.02 -1.11
C VAL A 62 1.03 12.69 -0.94
N ARG A 63 0.73 13.16 0.27
CA ARG A 63 -0.51 13.89 0.58
C ARG A 63 -0.70 15.12 -0.32
N GLU A 64 0.33 15.92 -0.53
CA GLU A 64 0.24 17.11 -1.38
C GLU A 64 0.15 16.75 -2.88
N ILE A 65 0.77 15.63 -3.32
CA ILE A 65 0.57 15.09 -4.67
C ILE A 65 -0.90 14.67 -4.86
N VAL A 66 -1.49 13.99 -3.87
CA VAL A 66 -2.90 13.58 -3.89
C VAL A 66 -3.83 14.80 -3.98
N LYS A 67 -3.61 15.83 -3.15
CA LYS A 67 -4.40 17.08 -3.21
C LYS A 67 -4.29 17.74 -4.58
N THR A 68 -3.08 17.85 -5.11
CA THR A 68 -2.83 18.45 -6.44
C THR A 68 -3.56 17.68 -7.54
N ALA A 69 -3.54 16.33 -7.51
CA ALA A 69 -4.25 15.52 -8.48
C ALA A 69 -5.78 15.76 -8.42
N ILE A 70 -6.34 15.86 -7.20
CA ILE A 70 -7.77 16.13 -7.00
C ILE A 70 -8.15 17.53 -7.51
N GLU A 71 -7.38 18.56 -7.15
CA GLU A 71 -7.58 19.95 -7.58
C GLU A 71 -7.55 20.10 -9.11
N ASN A 72 -6.67 19.36 -9.75
CA ASN A 72 -6.56 19.31 -11.21
C ASN A 72 -7.57 18.35 -11.87
N GLN A 73 -8.48 17.74 -11.11
CA GLN A 73 -9.46 16.76 -11.60
C GLN A 73 -8.80 15.57 -12.32
N GLN A 74 -7.60 15.21 -11.91
CA GLN A 74 -6.84 14.09 -12.43
C GLN A 74 -7.17 12.80 -11.66
N ASN A 75 -7.07 11.67 -12.36
CA ASN A 75 -7.13 10.37 -11.72
C ASN A 75 -5.70 9.93 -11.35
N LEU A 76 -5.55 9.23 -10.22
CA LEU A 76 -4.27 8.75 -9.75
C LEU A 76 -4.45 7.50 -8.88
N ILE A 77 -3.59 6.50 -9.07
CA ILE A 77 -3.43 5.37 -8.14
C ILE A 77 -2.13 5.62 -7.37
N VAL A 78 -2.21 5.56 -6.04
CA VAL A 78 -1.05 5.67 -5.15
C VAL A 78 -0.99 4.41 -4.29
N GLU A 79 0.16 3.73 -4.26
CA GLU A 79 0.31 2.54 -3.42
C GLU A 79 1.60 2.57 -2.61
N GLY A 80 1.57 1.95 -1.44
CA GLY A 80 2.73 1.74 -0.58
C GLY A 80 2.38 1.54 0.88
N CYS A 81 3.39 1.16 1.66
CA CYS A 81 3.27 0.95 3.10
C CYS A 81 3.22 2.26 3.90
N TYR A 82 3.62 3.38 3.31
CA TYR A 82 3.87 4.66 3.97
C TYR A 82 2.66 5.59 4.04
N ILE A 83 1.44 5.02 4.02
CA ILE A 83 0.20 5.75 4.28
C ILE A 83 -0.17 5.51 5.75
N PRO A 84 -0.15 6.52 6.63
CA PRO A 84 -0.45 6.34 8.05
C PRO A 84 -1.92 6.00 8.29
N SER A 85 -2.23 5.31 9.37
CA SER A 85 -3.61 4.96 9.70
C SER A 85 -4.52 6.17 9.96
N GLY A 86 -3.93 7.31 10.36
CA GLY A 86 -4.64 8.58 10.56
C GLY A 86 -4.76 9.46 9.31
N TRP A 87 -4.49 8.95 8.12
CA TRP A 87 -4.40 9.70 6.87
C TRP A 87 -5.59 10.62 6.58
N ARG A 88 -6.80 10.23 6.99
CA ARG A 88 -8.02 11.04 6.77
C ARG A 88 -7.95 12.42 7.43
N ASN A 89 -7.25 12.54 8.56
CA ASN A 89 -7.13 13.81 9.29
C ASN A 89 -6.37 14.87 8.52
N ASP A 90 -5.63 14.48 7.49
CA ASP A 90 -4.84 15.38 6.64
C ASP A 90 -5.61 15.95 5.45
N PHE A 91 -6.89 15.52 5.28
CA PHE A 91 -7.75 15.94 4.19
C PHE A 91 -9.05 16.55 4.70
N SER A 92 -9.50 17.64 4.07
CA SER A 92 -10.84 18.14 4.28
C SER A 92 -11.88 17.20 3.65
N GLU A 93 -13.14 17.32 4.09
CA GLU A 93 -14.27 16.55 3.55
C GLU A 93 -14.35 16.60 2.02
N GLN A 94 -14.06 17.77 1.43
CA GLN A 94 -14.05 17.95 -0.02
C GLN A 94 -13.04 17.03 -0.75
N TYR A 95 -11.85 16.85 -0.18
CA TYR A 95 -10.86 15.93 -0.75
C TYR A 95 -11.27 14.47 -0.53
N LEU A 96 -11.78 14.14 0.67
CA LEU A 96 -12.16 12.76 1.03
C LEU A 96 -13.20 12.18 0.08
N GLN A 97 -14.14 12.99 -0.42
CA GLN A 97 -15.14 12.56 -1.42
C GLN A 97 -14.53 12.09 -2.75
N SER A 98 -13.30 12.48 -3.05
CA SER A 98 -12.57 12.13 -4.26
C SER A 98 -11.55 11.00 -4.06
N ILE A 99 -11.47 10.42 -2.84
CA ILE A 99 -10.49 9.39 -2.47
C ILE A 99 -11.21 8.07 -2.22
N ARG A 100 -10.81 7.04 -2.94
CA ARG A 100 -11.10 5.64 -2.62
C ARG A 100 -9.90 5.06 -1.87
N PHE A 101 -10.14 4.51 -0.68
CA PHE A 101 -9.09 3.91 0.14
C PHE A 101 -9.23 2.39 0.22
N ILE A 102 -8.11 1.68 0.09
CA ILE A 102 -8.01 0.23 0.17
C ILE A 102 -6.85 -0.12 1.08
N CYS A 103 -7.13 -0.86 2.15
CA CYS A 103 -6.11 -1.44 3.03
C CYS A 103 -6.17 -2.96 2.93
N LEU A 104 -5.06 -3.58 2.47
CA LEU A 104 -4.95 -5.03 2.32
C LEU A 104 -4.28 -5.66 3.53
N ALA A 105 -4.86 -6.73 4.04
CA ALA A 105 -4.24 -7.60 5.03
C ALA A 105 -4.56 -9.08 4.74
N MET A 106 -3.64 -9.97 5.11
CA MET A 106 -3.82 -11.42 5.01
C MET A 106 -4.24 -11.99 6.37
N SER A 107 -5.16 -12.95 6.36
CA SER A 107 -5.47 -13.71 7.58
C SER A 107 -4.31 -14.65 7.96
N TYR A 108 -4.25 -15.03 9.22
CA TYR A 108 -3.24 -15.98 9.71
C TYR A 108 -3.34 -17.34 9.00
N ALA A 109 -4.58 -17.81 8.76
CA ALA A 109 -4.82 -19.05 8.05
C ALA A 109 -4.30 -18.99 6.61
N TYR A 110 -4.52 -17.86 5.93
CA TYR A 110 -4.02 -17.64 4.58
C TYR A 110 -2.48 -17.64 4.55
N ILE A 111 -1.83 -16.93 5.46
CA ILE A 111 -0.36 -16.87 5.56
C ILE A 111 0.23 -18.27 5.76
N GLU A 112 -0.33 -19.05 6.69
CA GLU A 112 0.15 -20.41 6.97
C GLU A 112 -0.02 -21.36 5.77
N ALA A 113 -1.15 -21.26 5.07
CA ALA A 113 -1.46 -22.13 3.94
C ALA A 113 -0.66 -21.77 2.67
N HIS A 114 -0.27 -20.50 2.48
CA HIS A 114 0.27 -20.00 1.22
C HIS A 114 1.67 -19.38 1.34
N ILE A 115 2.43 -19.66 2.41
CA ILE A 115 3.74 -19.03 2.65
C ILE A 115 4.70 -19.16 1.47
N ASP A 116 4.75 -20.31 0.82
CA ASP A 116 5.64 -20.57 -0.31
C ASP A 116 5.21 -19.78 -1.56
N GLU A 117 3.90 -19.66 -1.78
CA GLU A 117 3.34 -18.83 -2.86
C GLU A 117 3.64 -17.34 -2.62
N ILE A 118 3.45 -16.85 -1.40
CA ILE A 118 3.75 -15.47 -0.99
C ILE A 118 5.21 -15.16 -1.27
N ARG A 119 6.14 -16.02 -0.87
CA ARG A 119 7.58 -15.87 -1.15
C ARG A 119 7.90 -15.88 -2.63
N ASN A 120 7.33 -16.80 -3.38
CA ASN A 120 7.57 -16.93 -4.83
C ASN A 120 7.05 -15.70 -5.60
N HIS A 121 5.95 -15.09 -5.14
CA HIS A 121 5.38 -13.91 -5.78
C HIS A 121 5.96 -12.58 -5.28
N ALA A 122 6.79 -12.58 -4.23
CA ALA A 122 7.42 -11.37 -3.68
C ALA A 122 8.24 -10.57 -4.71
N SER A 123 8.75 -11.23 -5.75
CA SER A 123 9.56 -10.63 -6.82
C SER A 123 8.85 -10.57 -8.19
N THR A 124 7.53 -10.76 -8.24
CA THR A 124 6.78 -10.81 -9.52
C THR A 124 6.78 -9.46 -10.26
N ILE A 125 6.69 -8.36 -9.53
CA ILE A 125 6.67 -7.00 -10.11
C ILE A 125 7.93 -6.23 -9.73
N GLU A 126 8.39 -6.35 -8.47
CA GLU A 126 9.58 -5.69 -7.95
C GLU A 126 10.68 -6.71 -7.65
N LYS A 127 11.92 -6.46 -8.12
CA LYS A 127 13.05 -7.31 -7.73
C LYS A 127 13.49 -6.95 -6.31
N ARG A 128 13.08 -7.76 -5.33
CA ARG A 128 13.58 -7.68 -3.97
C ARG A 128 14.90 -8.41 -3.86
N LEU A 129 15.99 -7.68 -3.61
CA LEU A 129 17.35 -8.23 -3.63
C LEU A 129 17.65 -9.16 -2.43
N TYR A 130 16.97 -8.97 -1.30
CA TYR A 130 17.14 -9.79 -0.08
C TYR A 130 15.83 -9.79 0.71
N ASP A 131 15.05 -10.84 0.57
CA ASP A 131 13.79 -11.05 1.32
C ASP A 131 13.93 -12.15 2.38
N THR A 132 15.08 -12.14 3.08
CA THR A 132 15.38 -13.13 4.14
C THR A 132 14.45 -12.98 5.36
N GLY A 133 13.75 -11.86 5.48
CA GLY A 133 12.80 -11.56 6.55
C GLY A 133 11.38 -12.07 6.34
N CYS A 134 11.05 -12.63 5.17
CA CYS A 134 9.70 -13.14 4.89
C CYS A 134 9.46 -14.49 5.60
N THR A 135 9.11 -14.43 6.87
CA THR A 135 8.72 -15.58 7.69
C THR A 135 7.22 -15.53 8.01
N ILE A 136 6.65 -16.67 8.42
CA ILE A 136 5.25 -16.71 8.88
C ILE A 136 5.02 -15.74 10.04
N GLU A 137 5.97 -15.71 10.98
CA GLU A 137 5.90 -14.86 12.16
C GLU A 137 5.94 -13.37 11.81
N SER A 138 6.87 -12.96 10.93
CA SER A 138 6.97 -11.56 10.49
C SER A 138 5.73 -11.13 9.71
N LEU A 139 5.23 -11.97 8.79
CA LEU A 139 4.01 -11.68 8.05
C LEU A 139 2.78 -11.54 8.97
N LYS A 140 2.63 -12.43 9.96
CA LYS A 140 1.54 -12.33 10.94
C LYS A 140 1.64 -11.05 11.76
N PHE A 141 2.84 -10.72 12.22
CA PHE A 141 3.07 -9.50 13.00
C PHE A 141 2.72 -8.24 12.19
N ASP A 142 3.24 -8.13 10.97
CA ASP A 142 2.97 -6.99 10.08
C ASP A 142 1.47 -6.87 9.75
N ASN A 143 0.83 -7.98 9.39
CA ASN A 143 -0.60 -7.95 9.08
C ASN A 143 -1.44 -7.56 10.28
N GLN A 144 -1.14 -8.08 11.49
CA GLN A 144 -1.85 -7.70 12.72
C GLN A 144 -1.67 -6.22 13.04
N TYR A 145 -0.46 -5.68 12.86
CA TYR A 145 -0.21 -4.25 13.05
C TYR A 145 -1.12 -3.40 12.15
N TYR A 146 -1.21 -3.71 10.86
CA TYR A 146 -2.09 -3.00 9.92
C TYR A 146 -3.56 -3.13 10.29
N ILE A 147 -4.01 -4.35 10.60
CA ILE A 147 -5.39 -4.61 11.03
C ILE A 147 -5.73 -3.74 12.25
N ASP A 148 -4.89 -3.77 13.28
CA ASP A 148 -5.14 -3.05 14.54
C ASP A 148 -5.10 -1.53 14.34
N ALA A 149 -4.10 -1.02 13.61
CA ALA A 149 -3.92 0.41 13.39
C ALA A 149 -5.06 1.01 12.58
N PHE A 150 -5.41 0.39 11.45
CA PHE A 150 -6.42 0.93 10.55
C PHE A 150 -7.85 0.68 11.07
N THR A 151 -8.13 -0.44 11.74
CA THR A 151 -9.43 -0.65 12.41
C THR A 151 -9.67 0.38 13.51
N ARG A 152 -8.65 0.69 14.34
CA ARG A 152 -8.76 1.75 15.36
C ARG A 152 -9.03 3.12 14.77
N SER A 153 -8.57 3.38 13.55
CA SER A 153 -8.83 4.62 12.82
C SER A 153 -10.18 4.62 12.07
N GLY A 154 -10.97 3.54 12.21
CA GLY A 154 -12.28 3.42 11.57
C GLY A 154 -12.25 2.99 10.11
N GLU A 155 -11.10 2.52 9.60
CA GLU A 155 -10.96 2.05 8.24
C GLU A 155 -11.43 0.59 8.08
N GLN A 156 -11.98 0.31 6.93
CA GLN A 156 -12.34 -1.04 6.52
C GLN A 156 -11.11 -1.76 5.96
N ILE A 157 -10.83 -2.96 6.46
CA ILE A 157 -9.72 -3.80 5.98
C ILE A 157 -10.26 -4.80 4.97
N THR A 158 -9.63 -4.87 3.81
CA THR A 158 -9.86 -5.94 2.85
C THR A 158 -9.00 -7.14 3.24
N MET A 159 -9.66 -8.16 3.81
CA MET A 159 -8.98 -9.39 4.21
C MET A 159 -8.79 -10.34 3.03
N ILE A 160 -7.55 -10.78 2.84
CA ILE A 160 -7.19 -11.89 1.96
C ILE A 160 -7.22 -13.16 2.82
N ASP A 161 -8.29 -13.95 2.65
CA ASP A 161 -8.57 -15.08 3.56
C ASP A 161 -8.59 -16.44 2.82
N ALA A 162 -9.08 -16.50 1.59
CA ALA A 162 -9.20 -17.74 0.83
C ALA A 162 -8.59 -17.66 -0.58
N ASP A 163 -8.97 -16.67 -1.37
CA ASP A 163 -8.54 -16.54 -2.77
C ASP A 163 -8.09 -15.10 -3.05
N PHE A 164 -6.78 -14.94 -3.19
CA PHE A 164 -6.19 -13.65 -3.53
C PHE A 164 -6.68 -13.11 -4.88
N CYS A 165 -6.75 -13.97 -5.90
CA CYS A 165 -7.14 -13.55 -7.24
C CYS A 165 -8.59 -13.07 -7.28
N GLN A 166 -9.49 -13.75 -6.53
CA GLN A 166 -10.89 -13.33 -6.43
C GLN A 166 -11.01 -12.02 -5.66
N THR A 167 -10.30 -11.87 -4.53
CA THR A 167 -10.27 -10.62 -3.74
C THR A 167 -9.84 -9.44 -4.60
N VAL A 168 -8.79 -9.60 -5.40
CA VAL A 168 -8.29 -8.55 -6.31
C VAL A 168 -9.32 -8.22 -7.39
N LYS A 169 -9.96 -9.22 -8.01
CA LYS A 169 -11.02 -8.99 -9.01
C LYS A 169 -12.19 -8.19 -8.42
N ASP A 170 -12.67 -8.58 -7.25
CA ASP A 170 -13.77 -7.91 -6.58
C ASP A 170 -13.45 -6.44 -6.29
N LEU A 171 -12.23 -6.14 -5.85
CA LEU A 171 -11.75 -4.77 -5.64
C LEU A 171 -11.67 -3.94 -6.93
N ILE A 172 -11.36 -4.58 -8.04
CA ILE A 172 -11.26 -3.92 -9.34
C ILE A 172 -12.64 -3.69 -9.96
N GLU A 173 -13.64 -4.50 -9.63
CA GLU A 173 -15.00 -4.40 -10.18
C GLU A 173 -15.90 -3.40 -9.43
N GLN A 174 -15.56 -3.04 -8.21
CA GLN A 174 -16.21 -1.99 -7.41
C GLN A 174 -15.88 -0.58 -7.94
#